data_cb178bd1fdc1d8c6673c84815a16f934
#
_entry.id   cb178bd1fdc1d8c6673c84815a16f934
#
_cell.length_a   1.000
_cell.length_b   1.000
_cell.length_c   1.000
_cell.angle_alpha   90.00
_cell.angle_beta   90.00
_cell.angle_gamma   90.00
#
_symmetry.space_group_name_H-M   'P 1'
#
loop_
_entity.id
_entity.type
_entity.pdbx_description
1 polymer ?
#
loop_
_entity_poly.entity_id
_entity_poly.type
_entity_poly.pdbx_seq_one_letter_code
_entity_poly.pdbx_strand_id
1 'polypeptide(L)'
;MTSVLVVDDNDRNRKLAIDVLSAAGFRTLGAGTAAEAIALAREQVPDVVLMDLRLPDMDGVAATRELAADERTALIPVVAMSASPLEGREDWLGEAGFAGSIGKPIHVSTFPEQVRGYCPGEPR
;
A
#
# COMPACT_ATOMS: atom_id res chain seq x y z
N MET A 1 16.88 -1.82 5.20
CA MET A 1 15.75 -1.05 5.73
C MET A 1 14.50 -1.34 4.91
N THR A 2 13.43 -1.72 5.56
CA THR A 2 12.19 -2.04 4.85
C THR A 2 11.56 -0.79 4.27
N SER A 3 11.21 -0.83 3.00
CA SER A 3 10.62 0.32 2.31
C SER A 3 9.13 0.12 2.04
N VAL A 4 8.37 1.19 2.21
CA VAL A 4 6.91 1.21 2.05
C VAL A 4 6.53 2.35 1.11
N LEU A 5 5.74 2.04 0.10
CA LEU A 5 5.15 3.06 -0.75
C LEU A 5 3.71 3.30 -0.30
N VAL A 6 3.40 4.52 0.10
CA VAL A 6 2.05 4.92 0.52
C VAL A 6 1.38 5.67 -0.62
N VAL A 7 0.27 5.13 -1.11
CA VAL A 7 -0.47 5.71 -2.22
C VAL A 7 -1.83 6.20 -1.73
N ASP A 8 -2.00 7.51 -1.65
CA ASP A 8 -3.22 8.14 -1.18
C ASP A 8 -3.30 9.55 -1.78
N ASP A 9 -4.42 9.90 -2.37
CA ASP A 9 -4.60 11.22 -2.97
C ASP A 9 -4.83 12.32 -1.94
N ASN A 10 -5.18 11.96 -0.71
CA ASN A 10 -5.35 12.90 0.38
C ASN A 10 -4.00 13.17 1.04
N ASP A 11 -3.51 14.41 0.92
CA ASP A 11 -2.19 14.79 1.43
C ASP A 11 -2.05 14.57 2.93
N ARG A 12 -3.09 14.82 3.71
CA ARG A 12 -3.05 14.65 5.17
C ARG A 12 -2.95 13.18 5.55
N ASN A 13 -3.75 12.32 4.90
CA ASN A 13 -3.71 10.89 5.17
C ASN A 13 -2.37 10.29 4.77
N ARG A 14 -1.86 10.69 3.60
CA ARG A 14 -0.56 10.22 3.11
C ARG A 14 0.55 10.65 4.05
N LYS A 15 0.54 11.90 4.47
CA LYS A 15 1.55 12.43 5.39
C LYS A 15 1.50 11.71 6.74
N LEU A 16 0.31 11.50 7.29
CA LEU A 16 0.16 10.80 8.56
C LEU A 16 0.75 9.39 8.48
N ALA A 17 0.39 8.64 7.45
CA ALA A 17 0.90 7.28 7.27
C ALA A 17 2.43 7.28 7.15
N ILE A 18 2.97 8.18 6.35
CA ILE A 18 4.41 8.31 6.16
C ILE A 18 5.11 8.64 7.48
N ASP A 19 4.59 9.61 8.21
CA ASP A 19 5.20 10.04 9.48
C ASP A 19 5.20 8.90 10.51
N VAL A 20 4.10 8.18 10.63
CA VAL A 20 3.99 7.06 11.56
C VAL A 20 4.96 5.94 11.18
N LEU A 21 5.04 5.60 9.91
CA LEU A 21 5.93 4.53 9.45
C LEU A 21 7.40 4.94 9.53
N SER A 22 7.72 6.18 9.20
CA SER A 22 9.09 6.69 9.32
C SER A 22 9.56 6.65 10.76
N ALA A 23 8.70 7.02 11.70
CA ALA A 23 9.02 6.97 13.13
C ALA A 23 9.23 5.53 13.61
N ALA A 24 8.61 4.56 12.94
CA ALA A 24 8.78 3.14 13.27
C ALA A 24 9.98 2.47 12.59
N GLY A 25 10.77 3.24 11.84
CA GLY A 25 11.98 2.74 11.20
C GLY A 25 11.87 2.30 9.75
N PHE A 26 10.72 2.53 9.11
CA PHE A 26 10.55 2.23 7.68
C PHE A 26 11.13 3.35 6.81
N ARG A 27 11.65 2.95 5.66
CA ARG A 27 11.93 3.90 4.60
C ARG A 27 10.61 4.12 3.85
N THR A 28 10.19 5.36 3.69
CA THR A 28 8.89 5.67 3.13
C THR A 28 8.97 6.43 1.81
N LEU A 29 8.03 6.10 0.92
CA LEU A 29 7.81 6.79 -0.34
C LEU A 29 6.33 7.16 -0.39
N GLY A 30 6.00 8.22 -1.09
CA GLY A 30 4.61 8.67 -1.20
C GLY A 30 4.21 8.96 -2.63
N ALA A 31 2.96 8.64 -2.98
CA ALA A 31 2.38 8.95 -4.28
C ALA A 31 0.93 9.40 -4.11
N GLY A 32 0.52 10.40 -4.86
CA GLY A 32 -0.85 10.92 -4.81
C GLY A 32 -1.73 10.42 -5.95
N THR A 33 -1.15 9.73 -6.93
CA THR A 33 -1.88 9.17 -8.08
C THR A 33 -1.39 7.76 -8.37
N ALA A 34 -2.18 6.99 -9.10
CA ALA A 34 -1.80 5.64 -9.50
C ALA A 34 -0.60 5.67 -10.44
N ALA A 35 -0.57 6.61 -11.38
CA ALA A 35 0.54 6.73 -12.33
C ALA A 35 1.86 6.95 -11.61
N GLU A 36 1.88 7.85 -10.63
CA GLU A 36 3.06 8.12 -9.82
C GLU A 36 3.47 6.89 -9.00
N ALA A 37 2.48 6.20 -8.42
CA ALA A 37 2.72 4.99 -7.64
C ALA A 37 3.38 3.89 -8.48
N ILE A 38 2.87 3.67 -9.67
CA ILE A 38 3.41 2.65 -10.57
C ILE A 38 4.83 2.99 -10.98
N ALA A 39 5.10 4.24 -11.32
CA ALA A 39 6.44 4.70 -11.70
C ALA A 39 7.43 4.52 -10.54
N LEU A 40 7.03 4.93 -9.33
CA LEU A 40 7.89 4.77 -8.15
C LEU A 40 8.13 3.32 -7.80
N ALA A 41 7.10 2.48 -7.90
CA ALA A 41 7.26 1.06 -7.61
C ALA A 41 8.23 0.38 -8.55
N ARG A 42 8.19 0.73 -9.84
CA ARG A 42 9.12 0.19 -10.84
C ARG A 42 10.56 0.64 -10.60
N GLU A 43 10.72 1.89 -10.19
CA GLU A 43 12.04 2.49 -9.98
C GLU A 43 12.67 2.07 -8.66
N GLN A 44 11.90 2.14 -7.58
CA GLN A 44 12.42 1.94 -6.22
C GLN A 44 12.19 0.53 -5.68
N VAL A 45 11.29 -0.23 -6.27
CA VAL A 45 10.93 -1.59 -5.86
C VAL A 45 10.75 -1.70 -4.34
N PRO A 46 9.71 -1.05 -3.78
CA PRO A 46 9.49 -1.11 -2.33
C PRO A 46 9.13 -2.52 -1.87
N ASP A 47 9.25 -2.77 -0.58
CA ASP A 47 8.92 -4.06 0.00
C ASP A 47 7.42 -4.29 0.11
N VAL A 48 6.64 -3.22 0.21
CA VAL A 48 5.18 -3.29 0.29
C VAL A 48 4.59 -1.99 -0.25
N VAL A 49 3.42 -2.09 -0.87
CA VAL A 49 2.66 -0.94 -1.36
C VAL A 49 1.34 -0.87 -0.59
N LEU A 50 1.04 0.28 0.00
CA LEU A 50 -0.24 0.55 0.63
C LEU A 50 -1.06 1.36 -0.37
N MET A 51 -2.07 0.74 -0.97
CA MET A 51 -2.81 1.30 -2.09
C MET A 51 -4.22 1.73 -1.72
N ASP A 52 -4.51 3.01 -1.84
CA ASP A 52 -5.87 3.52 -1.70
C ASP A 52 -6.71 2.94 -2.84
N LEU A 53 -7.92 2.50 -2.53
CA LEU A 53 -8.83 1.96 -3.55
C LEU A 53 -9.42 3.05 -4.44
N ARG A 54 -9.43 4.30 -3.98
CA ARG A 54 -9.97 5.43 -4.73
C ARG A 54 -8.89 6.46 -5.04
N LEU A 55 -8.40 6.42 -6.25
CA LEU A 55 -7.40 7.36 -6.74
C LEU A 55 -8.00 8.20 -7.88
N PRO A 56 -7.50 9.43 -8.09
CA PRO A 56 -8.11 10.34 -9.08
C PRO A 56 -7.97 9.91 -10.53
N ASP A 57 -6.90 9.19 -10.87
CA ASP A 57 -6.61 8.81 -12.25
C ASP A 57 -6.96 7.35 -12.58
N MET A 58 -7.09 6.50 -11.55
CA MET A 58 -7.29 5.07 -11.76
C MET A 58 -7.73 4.45 -10.44
N ASP A 59 -8.60 3.46 -10.44
CA ASP A 59 -8.91 2.80 -9.18
C ASP A 59 -7.75 1.91 -8.72
N GLY A 60 -7.69 1.63 -7.42
CA GLY A 60 -6.59 0.86 -6.83
C GLY A 60 -6.50 -0.57 -7.36
N VAL A 61 -7.62 -1.15 -7.80
CA VAL A 61 -7.63 -2.50 -8.38
C VAL A 61 -6.89 -2.51 -9.72
N ALA A 62 -7.18 -1.54 -10.58
CA ALA A 62 -6.50 -1.43 -11.87
C ALA A 62 -5.00 -1.19 -11.69
N ALA A 63 -4.62 -0.32 -10.76
CA ALA A 63 -3.22 -0.05 -10.45
C ALA A 63 -2.51 -1.31 -9.95
N THR A 64 -3.17 -2.07 -9.09
CA THR A 64 -2.61 -3.31 -8.55
C THR A 64 -2.40 -4.35 -9.66
N ARG A 65 -3.31 -4.44 -10.60
CA ARG A 65 -3.16 -5.35 -11.75
C ARG A 65 -1.97 -4.96 -12.63
N GLU A 66 -1.75 -3.66 -12.83
CA GLU A 66 -0.59 -3.19 -13.58
C GLU A 66 0.71 -3.56 -12.89
N LEU A 67 0.76 -3.43 -11.56
CA LEU A 67 1.93 -3.83 -10.79
C LEU A 67 2.18 -5.33 -10.89
N ALA A 68 1.12 -6.14 -10.85
CA ALA A 68 1.23 -7.59 -10.95
C ALA A 68 1.67 -8.05 -12.34
N ALA A 69 1.41 -7.27 -13.37
CA ALA A 69 1.77 -7.60 -14.74
C ALA A 69 3.22 -7.26 -15.09
N ASP A 70 3.90 -6.47 -14.28
CA ASP A 70 5.28 -6.06 -14.51
C ASP A 70 6.23 -6.93 -13.68
N GLU A 71 7.22 -7.56 -14.33
CA GLU A 71 8.16 -8.44 -13.66
C GLU A 71 8.89 -7.77 -12.49
N ARG A 72 9.14 -6.47 -12.58
CA ARG A 72 9.85 -5.73 -11.53
C ARG A 72 9.03 -5.57 -10.27
N THR A 73 7.71 -5.58 -10.38
CA THR A 73 6.80 -5.29 -9.27
C THR A 73 5.85 -6.44 -8.93
N ALA A 74 5.87 -7.52 -9.71
CA ALA A 74 4.89 -8.61 -9.57
C ALA A 74 4.90 -9.29 -8.20
N LEU A 75 6.04 -9.31 -7.52
CA LEU A 75 6.16 -9.96 -6.21
C LEU A 75 5.98 -9.01 -5.03
N ILE A 76 5.78 -7.73 -5.28
CA ILE A 76 5.56 -6.76 -4.20
C ILE A 76 4.14 -6.94 -3.68
N PRO A 77 3.96 -7.22 -2.37
CA PRO A 77 2.62 -7.29 -1.80
C PRO A 77 1.96 -5.91 -1.82
N VAL A 78 0.71 -5.87 -2.26
CA VAL A 78 -0.09 -4.65 -2.29
C VAL A 78 -1.21 -4.80 -1.28
N VAL A 79 -1.29 -3.88 -0.32
CA VAL A 79 -2.30 -3.89 0.74
C VAL A 79 -3.32 -2.81 0.44
N ALA A 80 -4.60 -3.18 0.40
CA ALA A 80 -5.67 -2.21 0.14
C ALA A 80 -5.90 -1.33 1.36
N MET A 81 -6.06 -0.03 1.14
CA MET A 81 -6.43 0.94 2.17
C MET A 81 -7.84 1.43 1.84
N SER A 82 -8.76 1.30 2.76
CA SER A 82 -10.16 1.68 2.50
C SER A 82 -10.84 2.28 3.72
N ALA A 83 -11.59 3.35 3.48
CA ALA A 83 -12.43 3.97 4.51
C ALA A 83 -13.76 3.25 4.68
N SER A 84 -14.13 2.42 3.72
CA SER A 84 -15.39 1.67 3.75
C SER A 84 -15.17 0.27 4.31
N PRO A 85 -16.14 -0.28 5.06
CA PRO A 85 -16.03 -1.66 5.52
C PRO A 85 -15.91 -2.62 4.34
N LEU A 86 -15.01 -3.58 4.46
CA LEU A 86 -14.79 -4.60 3.45
C LEU A 86 -15.38 -5.96 3.86
N GLU A 87 -16.32 -5.95 4.80
CA GLU A 87 -16.96 -7.18 5.28
C GLU A 87 -17.56 -7.96 4.11
N GLY A 88 -17.23 -9.24 4.04
CA GLY A 88 -17.69 -10.12 2.99
C GLY A 88 -16.98 -9.93 1.65
N ARG A 89 -15.94 -9.09 1.60
CA ARG A 89 -15.21 -8.80 0.36
C ARG A 89 -13.75 -9.24 0.37
N GLU A 90 -13.32 -9.94 1.39
CA GLU A 90 -11.93 -10.39 1.52
C GLU A 90 -11.53 -11.29 0.35
N ASP A 91 -12.45 -12.15 -0.11
CA ASP A 91 -12.20 -13.01 -1.26
C ASP A 91 -11.98 -12.20 -2.52
N TRP A 92 -12.76 -11.14 -2.69
CA TRP A 92 -12.63 -10.24 -3.83
C TRP A 92 -11.27 -9.56 -3.85
N LEU A 93 -10.77 -9.14 -2.68
CA LEU A 93 -9.45 -8.51 -2.59
C LEU A 93 -8.35 -9.46 -3.06
N GLY A 94 -8.40 -10.72 -2.63
CA GLY A 94 -7.42 -11.72 -3.05
C GLY A 94 -7.46 -11.95 -4.56
N GLU A 95 -8.66 -12.03 -5.13
CA GLU A 95 -8.84 -12.20 -6.58
C GLU A 95 -8.32 -11.00 -7.37
N ALA A 96 -8.41 -9.80 -6.79
CA ALA A 96 -7.91 -8.59 -7.42
C ALA A 96 -6.38 -8.45 -7.31
N GLY A 97 -5.72 -9.30 -6.52
CA GLY A 97 -4.27 -9.29 -6.39
C GLY A 97 -3.75 -8.61 -5.12
N PHE A 98 -4.62 -8.25 -4.20
CA PHE A 98 -4.20 -7.64 -2.93
C PHE A 98 -3.78 -8.73 -1.94
N ALA A 99 -2.74 -8.42 -1.15
CA ALA A 99 -2.28 -9.30 -0.08
C ALA A 99 -3.17 -9.22 1.17
N GLY A 100 -3.90 -8.12 1.30
CA GLY A 100 -4.80 -7.90 2.44
C GLY A 100 -5.32 -6.48 2.45
N SER A 101 -5.87 -6.06 3.58
CA SER A 101 -6.41 -4.70 3.71
C SER A 101 -6.16 -4.10 5.09
N ILE A 102 -6.09 -2.77 5.13
CA ILE A 102 -6.01 -2.00 6.38
C ILE A 102 -7.09 -0.93 6.27
N GLY A 103 -7.94 -0.84 7.29
CA GLY A 103 -9.03 0.13 7.33
C GLY A 103 -8.54 1.55 7.62
N LYS A 104 -9.27 2.53 7.13
CA LYS A 104 -9.06 3.95 7.46
C LYS A 104 -10.15 4.40 8.43
N PRO A 105 -9.85 5.32 9.33
CA PRO A 105 -8.54 5.92 9.58
C PRO A 105 -7.56 4.92 10.21
N ILE A 106 -6.28 5.13 9.98
CA ILE A 106 -5.25 4.27 10.56
C ILE A 106 -5.17 4.50 12.07
N HIS A 107 -4.83 3.45 12.80
CA HIS A 107 -4.57 3.54 14.23
C HIS A 107 -3.06 3.64 14.43
N VAL A 108 -2.61 4.79 14.88
CA VAL A 108 -1.17 5.10 14.99
C VAL A 108 -0.41 4.03 15.77
N SER A 109 -1.03 3.51 16.85
CA SER A 109 -0.37 2.53 17.71
C SER A 109 -0.20 1.15 17.09
N THR A 110 -1.06 0.76 16.14
CA THR A 110 -1.04 -0.58 15.54
C THR A 110 -0.63 -0.60 14.08
N PHE A 111 -0.69 0.53 13.42
CA PHE A 111 -0.44 0.62 11.99
C PHE A 111 0.94 0.06 11.56
N PRO A 112 2.06 0.42 12.23
CA PRO A 112 3.36 -0.12 11.85
C PRO A 112 3.42 -1.65 11.91
N GLU A 113 2.80 -2.25 12.92
CA GLU A 113 2.76 -3.71 13.06
C GLU A 113 1.92 -4.36 11.96
N GLN A 114 0.80 -3.73 11.60
CA GLN A 114 -0.03 -4.22 10.49
C GLN A 114 0.76 -4.22 9.18
N VAL A 115 1.48 -3.15 8.92
CA VAL A 115 2.30 -3.03 7.71
C VAL A 115 3.44 -4.05 7.72
N ARG A 116 4.10 -4.19 8.87
CA ARG A 116 5.21 -5.14 9.02
C ARG A 116 4.79 -6.56 8.73
N GLY A 117 3.55 -6.91 9.08
CA GLY A 117 2.99 -8.23 8.82
C GLY A 117 2.88 -8.58 7.33
N TYR A 118 2.86 -7.59 6.46
CA TYR A 118 2.77 -7.82 5.01
C TYR A 118 4.12 -7.76 4.30
N CYS A 119 5.18 -7.35 4.99
CA CYS A 119 6.50 -7.22 4.36
C CYS A 119 7.17 -8.59 4.21
N PRO A 120 7.57 -8.99 3.00
CA PRO A 120 8.21 -10.27 2.78
C PRO A 120 9.63 -10.28 3.37
N GLY A 121 10.05 -11.42 3.91
CA GLY A 121 11.40 -11.59 4.43
C GLY A 121 11.71 -10.81 5.69
N GLU A 122 10.73 -10.17 6.31
CA GLU A 122 10.93 -9.44 7.56
C GLU A 122 11.13 -10.43 8.71
N PRO A 123 12.24 -10.33 9.45
CA PRO A 123 12.45 -11.20 10.62
C PRO A 123 11.45 -10.84 11.73
N ARG A 124 10.99 -11.83 12.39
CA ARG A 124 9.99 -11.67 13.45
C ARG A 124 10.52 -12.16 14.79
#